data_cc740fcbfa1d272ef2870ae581c548dc
#
_entry.id   cc740fcbfa1d272ef2870ae581c548dc
#
_cell.length_a   1.000
_cell.length_b   1.000
_cell.length_c   1.000
_cell.angle_alpha   90.00
_cell.angle_beta   90.00
_cell.angle_gamma   90.00
#
_symmetry.space_group_name_H-M   'P 1'
#
loop_
_entity.id
_entity.type
_entity.pdbx_description
1 polymer ?
#
loop_
_entity_poly.entity_id
_entity_poly.type
_entity_poly.pdbx_seq_one_letter_code
_entity_poly.pdbx_strand_id
1 'polypeptide(L)'
;MNHEDVKVAFYLKTNVFGKPRAETNSFALCRGEKRCTNVNESDSAGRCPVMGRLTVGGSECVFSAKMLAPRSMWVSGRAKGKSAEAVEINRRLDELRASALAIYREQSAIRDRVTAEEVKCLLLGMAAGQETLRDYFRSYIEHFEQRVGVNRTVKSARTYRCACGHVARFLSERLRLSNIPFSALDRSFVDKFDLYLRTERRLAPNTVVLYMSRLHTVINKAIAAGIITADPFSGYEPPRPERRRRYLTREELQRLMSTPLSVPRLYLVRDLFLFSCYTGISYGDMCRLTAANLETADDGTVWIKAAREKTNVEFEIPLLDLPLHIIDKYRDTTSDGKLLPMYGNSELNKGLKSLATVCGIDRKLTFHSSRHTFATHLGQSGVQLTTIQKLLGHQKLQTTQIYSEVDRKAITNDLKKGRKRTRQ
;
A
#
# COMPACT_ATOMS: atom_id res chain seq x y z
N MET A 1 0.18 43.51 9.69
CA MET A 1 -0.57 42.28 9.37
C MET A 1 -2.04 42.60 9.55
N ASN A 2 -2.78 42.61 8.45
CA ASN A 2 -4.15 43.15 8.40
C ASN A 2 -5.15 42.21 9.10
N HIS A 3 -6.07 42.79 9.90
CA HIS A 3 -7.16 42.11 10.60
C HIS A 3 -8.25 41.52 9.67
N GLU A 4 -8.06 41.53 8.34
CA GLU A 4 -9.07 41.14 7.35
C GLU A 4 -9.02 39.66 6.92
N ASP A 5 -8.03 38.90 7.36
CA ASP A 5 -7.80 37.54 6.82
C ASP A 5 -8.71 36.45 7.42
N VAL A 6 -9.39 36.72 8.54
CA VAL A 6 -10.30 35.76 9.20
C VAL A 6 -11.65 36.39 9.48
N LYS A 7 -12.72 35.82 8.90
CA LYS A 7 -14.09 36.24 9.15
C LYS A 7 -14.92 35.07 9.67
N VAL A 8 -15.64 35.29 10.78
CA VAL A 8 -16.60 34.31 11.32
C VAL A 8 -17.99 34.94 11.33
N ALA A 9 -18.85 34.39 10.51
CA ALA A 9 -20.27 34.78 10.43
C ALA A 9 -21.15 33.64 10.97
N PHE A 10 -22.22 34.01 11.70
CA PHE A 10 -23.19 33.04 12.20
C PHE A 10 -24.57 33.25 11.57
N TYR A 11 -25.28 32.12 11.35
CA TYR A 11 -26.63 32.12 10.78
C TYR A 11 -27.46 30.95 11.33
N LEU A 12 -28.81 31.06 11.23
CA LEU A 12 -29.68 29.95 11.58
C LEU A 12 -29.84 29.00 10.39
N LYS A 13 -29.76 27.71 10.61
CA LYS A 13 -30.12 26.72 9.61
C LYS A 13 -31.64 26.62 9.50
N THR A 14 -32.19 27.30 8.49
CA THR A 14 -33.62 27.27 8.20
C THR A 14 -33.84 26.48 6.90
N ASN A 15 -34.73 25.49 6.93
CA ASN A 15 -35.18 24.81 5.72
C ASN A 15 -36.15 25.76 4.97
N VAL A 16 -35.65 26.44 3.94
CA VAL A 16 -36.51 27.21 3.04
C VAL A 16 -36.85 26.31 1.84
N PHE A 17 -38.08 25.77 1.84
CA PHE A 17 -38.74 25.41 0.60
C PHE A 17 -39.23 26.69 -0.06
N GLY A 18 -38.43 27.27 -0.95
CA GLY A 18 -38.81 28.44 -1.76
C GLY A 18 -38.16 28.32 -3.14
N LYS A 19 -39.01 28.43 -4.17
CA LYS A 19 -38.71 28.34 -5.61
C LYS A 19 -37.44 29.12 -6.00
N PRO A 20 -36.65 28.64 -6.99
CA PRO A 20 -35.47 29.34 -7.45
C PRO A 20 -35.89 30.62 -8.20
N ARG A 21 -35.40 31.77 -7.74
CA ARG A 21 -35.27 32.97 -8.58
C ARG A 21 -33.97 32.80 -9.38
N ALA A 22 -34.10 32.81 -10.68
CA ALA A 22 -32.98 32.90 -11.59
C ALA A 22 -32.24 34.23 -11.38
N GLU A 23 -30.91 34.13 -11.21
CA GLU A 23 -29.96 35.06 -11.78
C GLU A 23 -28.52 34.71 -11.36
N THR A 24 -27.76 34.45 -12.42
CA THR A 24 -26.32 34.62 -12.63
C THR A 24 -25.28 33.85 -11.81
N ASN A 25 -24.75 32.87 -12.52
CA ASN A 25 -23.34 32.47 -12.73
C ASN A 25 -22.46 32.02 -11.56
N SER A 26 -22.00 30.79 -11.80
CA SER A 26 -20.78 30.14 -11.38
C SER A 26 -20.74 29.59 -9.94
N PHE A 27 -21.37 28.43 -9.78
CA PHE A 27 -20.89 27.47 -8.80
C PHE A 27 -21.05 26.03 -9.31
N ALA A 28 -19.92 25.39 -9.53
CA ALA A 28 -19.86 23.98 -9.88
C ALA A 28 -20.40 23.12 -8.73
N LEU A 29 -21.39 22.31 -9.08
CA LEU A 29 -22.09 21.37 -8.22
C LEU A 29 -21.14 20.37 -7.57
N CYS A 30 -21.05 20.36 -6.26
CA CYS A 30 -20.81 19.14 -5.49
C CYS A 30 -22.14 18.36 -5.40
N ARG A 31 -22.38 17.46 -6.36
CA ARG A 31 -23.42 16.43 -6.25
C ARG A 31 -22.87 15.27 -5.43
N GLY A 32 -23.54 14.93 -4.33
CA GLY A 32 -23.27 13.71 -3.59
C GLY A 32 -23.66 13.70 -2.12
N GLU A 33 -24.65 14.49 -1.69
CA GLU A 33 -25.25 14.28 -0.38
C GLU A 33 -26.42 13.29 -0.51
N LYS A 34 -26.19 12.07 -0.01
CA LYS A 34 -27.27 11.14 0.32
C LYS A 34 -28.12 11.79 1.41
N ARG A 35 -29.43 11.83 1.15
CA ARG A 35 -30.50 12.19 2.09
C ARG A 35 -30.23 11.55 3.45
N CYS A 36 -29.84 12.34 4.44
CA CYS A 36 -30.14 12.03 5.82
C CYS A 36 -31.66 12.22 6.00
N THR A 37 -32.31 11.12 6.31
CA THR A 37 -33.74 11.04 6.62
C THR A 37 -34.07 11.92 7.81
N ASN A 38 -35.08 12.77 7.63
CA ASN A 38 -36.00 13.32 8.60
C ASN A 38 -35.53 13.43 10.06
N VAL A 39 -34.96 14.59 10.40
CA VAL A 39 -35.19 15.19 11.72
C VAL A 39 -35.70 16.60 11.45
N ASN A 40 -36.87 16.96 12.00
CA ASN A 40 -37.33 18.34 12.10
C ASN A 40 -36.22 19.10 12.85
N GLU A 41 -35.46 19.95 12.13
CA GLU A 41 -34.31 20.66 12.69
C GLU A 41 -34.67 21.90 13.51
N SER A 42 -35.94 22.08 13.83
CA SER A 42 -36.44 23.00 14.86
C SER A 42 -37.10 22.19 15.97
N ASP A 43 -36.82 22.55 17.24
CA ASP A 43 -37.54 21.96 18.36
C ASP A 43 -39.01 22.44 18.38
N SER A 44 -39.83 21.84 19.24
CA SER A 44 -41.25 22.21 19.43
C SER A 44 -41.46 23.69 19.86
N ALA A 45 -40.40 24.40 20.20
CA ALA A 45 -40.37 25.80 20.58
C ALA A 45 -39.88 26.75 19.45
N GLY A 46 -39.69 26.24 18.21
CA GLY A 46 -39.26 27.05 17.07
C GLY A 46 -37.78 27.48 17.12
N ARG A 47 -36.95 26.74 17.83
CA ARG A 47 -35.50 26.98 17.89
C ARG A 47 -34.81 26.31 16.69
N CYS A 48 -33.85 27.00 16.11
CA CYS A 48 -33.07 26.51 14.96
C CYS A 48 -31.61 26.34 15.34
N PRO A 49 -30.89 25.35 14.73
CA PRO A 49 -29.44 25.23 14.90
C PRO A 49 -28.70 26.45 14.40
N VAL A 50 -27.77 26.92 15.19
CA VAL A 50 -26.85 28.00 14.82
C VAL A 50 -25.65 27.41 14.09
N MET A 51 -25.40 27.89 12.87
CA MET A 51 -24.24 27.52 12.03
C MET A 51 -23.25 28.66 11.97
N GLY A 52 -21.98 28.33 11.96
CA GLY A 52 -20.87 29.26 11.71
C GLY A 52 -20.31 29.06 10.30
N ARG A 53 -20.00 30.19 9.63
CA ARG A 53 -19.18 30.20 8.42
C ARG A 53 -17.85 30.87 8.76
N LEU A 54 -16.78 30.16 8.50
CA LEU A 54 -15.42 30.62 8.72
C LEU A 54 -14.74 30.84 7.37
N THR A 55 -14.21 32.03 7.14
CA THR A 55 -13.43 32.38 5.95
C THR A 55 -12.02 32.75 6.38
N VAL A 56 -11.03 32.13 5.75
CA VAL A 56 -9.60 32.33 6.03
C VAL A 56 -8.83 32.36 4.73
N GLY A 57 -8.16 33.45 4.40
CA GLY A 57 -7.30 33.54 3.21
C GLY A 57 -7.96 33.08 1.91
N GLY A 58 -9.28 33.38 1.73
CA GLY A 58 -10.07 32.99 0.55
C GLY A 58 -10.62 31.55 0.58
N SER A 59 -10.31 30.74 1.61
CA SER A 59 -10.96 29.45 1.86
C SER A 59 -12.14 29.62 2.79
N GLU A 60 -13.23 28.88 2.55
CA GLU A 60 -14.45 28.90 3.37
C GLU A 60 -14.82 27.52 3.86
N CYS A 61 -15.31 27.43 5.10
CA CYS A 61 -15.94 26.23 5.64
C CYS A 61 -17.11 26.57 6.55
N VAL A 62 -17.99 25.59 6.76
CA VAL A 62 -19.18 25.71 7.62
C VAL A 62 -19.06 24.73 8.77
N PHE A 63 -19.50 25.15 9.98
CA PHE A 63 -19.52 24.31 11.17
C PHE A 63 -20.78 24.55 12.01
N SER A 64 -21.15 23.60 12.85
CA SER A 64 -22.22 23.77 13.83
C SER A 64 -21.68 24.43 15.07
N ALA A 65 -22.32 25.47 15.54
CA ALA A 65 -21.98 26.09 16.82
C ALA A 65 -22.47 25.28 18.04
N LYS A 66 -23.08 24.11 17.80
CA LYS A 66 -23.62 23.19 18.83
C LYS A 66 -24.58 23.87 19.81
N MET A 67 -25.35 24.85 19.31
CA MET A 67 -26.38 25.56 20.07
C MET A 67 -27.62 25.78 19.21
N LEU A 68 -28.74 25.96 19.88
CA LEU A 68 -30.04 26.32 19.26
C LEU A 68 -30.38 27.76 19.64
N ALA A 69 -30.97 28.53 18.71
CA ALA A 69 -31.47 29.88 19.01
C ALA A 69 -32.87 30.03 18.47
N PRO A 70 -33.76 30.75 19.20
CA PRO A 70 -35.11 31.07 18.73
C PRO A 70 -35.04 31.95 17.49
N ARG A 71 -35.78 31.57 16.44
CA ARG A 71 -35.83 32.32 15.18
C ARG A 71 -36.32 33.75 15.36
N SER A 72 -37.23 33.99 16.31
CA SER A 72 -37.78 35.30 16.65
C SER A 72 -36.74 36.27 17.24
N MET A 73 -35.70 35.75 17.85
CA MET A 73 -34.64 36.55 18.46
C MET A 73 -33.43 36.77 17.56
N TRP A 74 -33.38 36.18 16.36
CA TRP A 74 -32.17 36.18 15.54
C TRP A 74 -32.19 37.29 14.49
N VAL A 75 -31.20 38.20 14.55
CA VAL A 75 -31.01 39.31 13.60
C VAL A 75 -29.54 39.47 13.24
N SER A 76 -29.25 39.47 11.94
CA SER A 76 -27.86 39.74 11.41
C SER A 76 -26.75 38.99 12.11
N GLY A 77 -26.97 37.68 12.36
CA GLY A 77 -25.94 36.82 12.93
C GLY A 77 -25.77 36.89 14.45
N ARG A 78 -26.72 37.45 15.18
CA ARG A 78 -26.76 37.59 16.65
C ARG A 78 -28.18 37.47 17.22
N ALA A 79 -28.26 37.12 18.48
CA ALA A 79 -29.50 37.17 19.20
C ALA A 79 -29.85 38.62 19.64
N LYS A 80 -31.04 39.10 19.32
CA LYS A 80 -31.55 40.44 19.69
C LYS A 80 -32.25 40.39 21.04
N GLY A 81 -32.05 41.41 21.87
CA GLY A 81 -32.71 41.57 23.16
C GLY A 81 -31.75 41.55 24.34
N LYS A 82 -32.30 41.84 25.55
CA LYS A 82 -31.54 41.86 26.82
C LYS A 82 -31.91 40.65 27.71
N SER A 83 -32.58 39.64 27.17
CA SER A 83 -32.90 38.42 27.91
C SER A 83 -31.64 37.67 28.27
N ALA A 84 -31.65 36.94 29.38
CA ALA A 84 -30.53 36.11 29.81
C ALA A 84 -30.09 35.09 28.71
N GLU A 85 -31.08 34.56 27.96
CA GLU A 85 -30.82 33.67 26.82
C GLU A 85 -30.11 34.38 25.67
N ALA A 86 -30.52 35.59 25.29
CA ALA A 86 -29.86 36.36 24.23
C ALA A 86 -28.43 36.75 24.61
N VAL A 87 -28.19 37.09 25.87
CA VAL A 87 -26.86 37.41 26.39
C VAL A 87 -25.95 36.17 26.35
N GLU A 88 -26.45 35.03 26.79
CA GLU A 88 -25.68 33.79 26.79
C GLU A 88 -25.34 33.29 25.37
N ILE A 89 -26.31 33.34 24.46
CA ILE A 89 -26.07 33.00 23.04
C ILE A 89 -24.97 33.92 22.48
N ASN A 90 -25.08 35.23 22.66
CA ASN A 90 -24.08 36.18 22.14
C ASN A 90 -22.72 36.01 22.77
N ARG A 91 -22.65 35.73 24.08
CA ARG A 91 -21.39 35.43 24.77
C ARG A 91 -20.68 34.23 24.12
N ARG A 92 -21.38 33.13 23.89
CA ARG A 92 -20.84 31.94 23.22
C ARG A 92 -20.41 32.18 21.78
N LEU A 93 -21.16 33.02 21.02
CA LEU A 93 -20.76 33.39 19.67
C LEU A 93 -19.47 34.21 19.65
N ASP A 94 -19.32 35.12 20.62
CA ASP A 94 -18.10 35.95 20.73
C ASP A 94 -16.90 35.12 21.21
N GLU A 95 -17.09 34.15 22.10
CA GLU A 95 -16.07 33.16 22.47
C GLU A 95 -15.60 32.34 21.28
N LEU A 96 -16.53 31.84 20.45
CA LEU A 96 -16.16 31.10 19.25
C LEU A 96 -15.40 31.96 18.24
N ARG A 97 -15.76 33.27 18.09
CA ARG A 97 -14.99 34.19 17.24
C ARG A 97 -13.59 34.44 17.78
N ALA A 98 -13.49 34.71 19.07
CA ALA A 98 -12.19 34.96 19.72
C ALA A 98 -11.28 33.73 19.63
N SER A 99 -11.82 32.55 19.88
CA SER A 99 -11.08 31.28 19.76
C SER A 99 -10.62 31.02 18.33
N ALA A 100 -11.48 31.24 17.31
CA ALA A 100 -11.10 31.05 15.91
C ALA A 100 -9.95 32.02 15.52
N LEU A 101 -10.00 33.25 15.98
CA LEU A 101 -8.95 34.24 15.70
C LEU A 101 -7.65 33.92 16.42
N ALA A 102 -7.70 33.46 17.68
CA ALA A 102 -6.53 33.01 18.43
C ALA A 102 -5.84 31.83 17.77
N ILE A 103 -6.61 30.80 17.37
CA ILE A 103 -6.12 29.63 16.64
C ILE A 103 -5.46 30.03 15.32
N TYR A 104 -6.09 30.94 14.56
CA TYR A 104 -5.51 31.42 13.31
C TYR A 104 -4.16 32.10 13.54
N ARG A 105 -4.06 32.98 14.54
CA ARG A 105 -2.81 33.67 14.89
C ARG A 105 -1.71 32.71 15.29
N GLU A 106 -2.02 31.71 16.10
CA GLU A 106 -1.08 30.68 16.52
C GLU A 106 -0.59 29.85 15.32
N GLN A 107 -1.50 29.41 14.46
CA GLN A 107 -1.14 28.58 13.29
C GLN A 107 -0.39 29.40 12.22
N SER A 108 -0.76 30.65 12.00
CA SER A 108 -0.08 31.54 11.03
C SER A 108 1.32 31.98 11.49
N ALA A 109 1.62 31.91 12.79
CA ALA A 109 2.97 32.11 13.29
C ALA A 109 3.92 30.93 12.98
N ILE A 110 3.37 29.76 12.74
CA ILE A 110 4.12 28.50 12.50
C ILE A 110 4.18 28.15 11.01
N ARG A 111 3.20 28.62 10.20
CA ARG A 111 3.02 28.22 8.81
C ARG A 111 2.58 29.39 7.92
N ASP A 112 3.14 29.47 6.72
CA ASP A 112 2.82 30.53 5.74
C ASP A 112 1.37 30.46 5.19
N ARG A 113 0.70 29.34 5.32
CA ARG A 113 -0.68 29.16 4.83
C ARG A 113 -1.51 28.37 5.82
N VAL A 114 -2.59 28.98 6.28
CA VAL A 114 -3.62 28.37 7.16
C VAL A 114 -4.95 28.39 6.43
N THR A 115 -5.69 27.27 6.46
CA THR A 115 -7.00 27.14 5.80
C THR A 115 -8.15 27.26 6.80
N ALA A 116 -9.35 27.64 6.32
CA ALA A 116 -10.54 27.70 7.14
C ALA A 116 -10.89 26.32 7.77
N GLU A 117 -10.62 25.23 7.07
CA GLU A 117 -10.90 23.87 7.58
C GLU A 117 -9.96 23.50 8.73
N GLU A 118 -8.70 23.91 8.69
CA GLU A 118 -7.74 23.70 9.79
C GLU A 118 -8.17 24.45 11.04
N VAL A 119 -8.54 25.73 10.91
CA VAL A 119 -9.02 26.53 12.03
C VAL A 119 -10.31 25.96 12.61
N LYS A 120 -11.24 25.52 11.78
CA LYS A 120 -12.49 24.85 12.20
C LYS A 120 -12.19 23.57 13.00
N CYS A 121 -11.30 22.72 12.53
CA CYS A 121 -10.93 21.48 13.22
C CYS A 121 -10.40 21.79 14.63
N LEU A 122 -9.50 22.76 14.75
CA LEU A 122 -8.98 23.22 16.05
C LEU A 122 -10.05 23.85 16.94
N LEU A 123 -10.91 24.70 16.36
CA LEU A 123 -11.99 25.41 17.07
C LEU A 123 -13.01 24.45 17.70
N LEU A 124 -13.32 23.35 17.02
CA LEU A 124 -14.30 22.38 17.49
C LEU A 124 -13.71 21.36 18.47
N GLY A 125 -12.46 21.55 18.91
CA GLY A 125 -11.76 20.60 19.79
C GLY A 125 -11.43 19.28 19.10
N MET A 126 -11.52 19.25 17.76
CA MET A 126 -11.17 18.07 16.96
C MET A 126 -9.66 17.88 16.82
N ALA A 127 -8.85 18.77 17.40
CA ALA A 127 -7.40 18.78 17.18
C ALA A 127 -6.52 18.84 18.42
N ALA A 128 -7.03 19.16 19.57
CA ALA A 128 -6.22 19.14 20.80
C ALA A 128 -6.30 17.73 21.44
N GLY A 129 -5.72 16.72 20.76
CA GLY A 129 -5.64 15.35 21.27
C GLY A 129 -6.11 14.27 20.30
N GLN A 130 -6.70 14.60 19.15
CA GLN A 130 -7.02 13.58 18.16
C GLN A 130 -5.84 13.36 17.22
N GLU A 131 -5.27 12.18 17.30
CA GLU A 131 -4.25 11.74 16.34
C GLU A 131 -4.83 11.77 14.92
N THR A 132 -4.04 12.30 13.98
CA THR A 132 -4.44 12.42 12.58
C THR A 132 -3.73 11.36 11.75
N LEU A 133 -4.37 10.91 10.68
CA LEU A 133 -3.86 9.83 9.84
C LEU A 133 -2.43 10.08 9.36
N ARG A 134 -2.16 11.28 8.83
CA ARG A 134 -0.85 11.56 8.23
C ARG A 134 0.26 11.63 9.27
N ASP A 135 0.02 12.22 10.43
CA ASP A 135 1.03 12.35 11.48
C ASP A 135 1.30 11.01 12.14
N TYR A 136 0.26 10.23 12.43
CA TYR A 136 0.40 8.86 12.91
C TYR A 136 1.15 7.97 11.91
N PHE A 137 0.83 8.09 10.61
CA PHE A 137 1.52 7.34 9.56
C PHE A 137 3.01 7.70 9.51
N ARG A 138 3.35 8.97 9.67
CA ARG A 138 4.74 9.43 9.70
C ARG A 138 5.48 8.88 10.92
N SER A 139 4.91 8.99 12.11
CA SER A 139 5.45 8.42 13.34
C SER A 139 5.64 6.89 13.22
N TYR A 140 4.67 6.18 12.62
CA TYR A 140 4.80 4.76 12.35
C TYR A 140 6.00 4.45 11.44
N ILE A 141 6.24 5.27 10.40
CA ILE A 141 7.39 5.09 9.49
C ILE A 141 8.70 5.30 10.26
N GLU A 142 8.80 6.31 11.08
CA GLU A 142 9.99 6.60 11.91
C GLU A 142 10.32 5.42 12.82
N HIS A 143 9.33 4.90 13.55
CA HIS A 143 9.52 3.70 14.36
C HIS A 143 9.85 2.44 13.55
N PHE A 144 9.30 2.34 12.33
CA PHE A 144 9.62 1.22 11.44
C PHE A 144 11.08 1.30 10.94
N GLU A 145 11.57 2.50 10.64
CA GLU A 145 12.93 2.76 10.14
C GLU A 145 14.00 2.47 11.21
N GLN A 146 13.73 2.72 12.47
CA GLN A 146 14.62 2.36 13.59
C GLN A 146 14.89 0.84 13.67
N ARG A 147 14.03 0.03 13.07
CA ARG A 147 14.15 -1.45 13.04
C ARG A 147 14.77 -1.97 11.75
N VAL A 148 15.17 -1.09 10.84
CA VAL A 148 15.85 -1.49 9.60
C VAL A 148 17.25 -2.00 9.94
N GLY A 149 17.61 -3.16 9.38
CA GLY A 149 18.86 -3.87 9.71
C GLY A 149 18.73 -4.87 10.88
N VAL A 150 17.71 -4.73 11.74
CA VAL A 150 17.43 -5.71 12.81
C VAL A 150 16.42 -6.76 12.35
N ASN A 151 15.20 -6.33 12.03
CA ASN A 151 14.12 -7.23 11.59
C ASN A 151 13.26 -6.63 10.47
N ARG A 152 13.69 -5.52 9.89
CA ARG A 152 13.02 -4.80 8.79
C ARG A 152 14.01 -4.47 7.69
N THR A 153 13.51 -4.31 6.46
CA THR A 153 14.34 -3.97 5.30
C THR A 153 14.09 -2.55 4.82
N VAL A 154 15.12 -1.88 4.30
CA VAL A 154 15.05 -0.57 3.65
C VAL A 154 13.96 -0.54 2.58
N LYS A 155 13.83 -1.63 1.80
CA LYS A 155 12.81 -1.76 0.76
C LYS A 155 11.38 -1.70 1.33
N SER A 156 11.15 -2.34 2.48
CA SER A 156 9.84 -2.30 3.16
C SER A 156 9.54 -0.89 3.69
N ALA A 157 10.49 -0.22 4.32
CA ALA A 157 10.35 1.17 4.76
C ALA A 157 9.98 2.10 3.60
N ARG A 158 10.68 1.96 2.46
CA ARG A 158 10.37 2.72 1.24
C ARG A 158 8.93 2.55 0.79
N THR A 159 8.34 1.35 0.88
CA THR A 159 6.94 1.14 0.48
C THR A 159 5.96 1.88 1.38
N TYR A 160 6.23 1.98 2.69
CA TYR A 160 5.42 2.78 3.60
C TYR A 160 5.54 4.28 3.31
N ARG A 161 6.76 4.79 3.07
CA ARG A 161 6.96 6.19 2.66
C ARG A 161 6.20 6.54 1.38
N CYS A 162 6.26 5.67 0.37
CA CYS A 162 5.50 5.88 -0.87
C CYS A 162 3.98 5.89 -0.62
N ALA A 163 3.45 4.96 0.19
CA ALA A 163 2.03 4.93 0.52
C ALA A 163 1.61 6.20 1.28
N CYS A 164 2.36 6.64 2.29
CA CYS A 164 2.13 7.89 3.01
C CYS A 164 2.14 9.11 2.07
N GLY A 165 3.09 9.16 1.12
CA GLY A 165 3.16 10.21 0.10
C GLY A 165 1.93 10.24 -0.81
N HIS A 166 1.36 9.08 -1.17
CA HIS A 166 0.11 9.01 -1.94
C HIS A 166 -1.10 9.45 -1.11
N VAL A 167 -1.17 9.08 0.17
CA VAL A 167 -2.22 9.56 1.09
C VAL A 167 -2.16 11.08 1.22
N ALA A 168 -0.98 11.67 1.44
CA ALA A 168 -0.82 13.11 1.55
C ALA A 168 -1.26 13.86 0.27
N ARG A 169 -0.94 13.33 -0.91
CA ARG A 169 -1.38 13.89 -2.19
C ARG A 169 -2.89 13.76 -2.38
N PHE A 170 -3.47 12.62 -2.08
CA PHE A 170 -4.92 12.41 -2.14
C PHE A 170 -5.67 13.41 -1.25
N LEU A 171 -5.21 13.59 -0.01
CA LEU A 171 -5.78 14.59 0.90
C LEU A 171 -5.73 16.00 0.30
N SER A 172 -4.56 16.41 -0.22
CA SER A 172 -4.38 17.77 -0.75
C SER A 172 -5.09 17.99 -2.09
N GLU A 173 -5.00 17.05 -3.03
CA GLU A 173 -5.48 17.21 -4.41
C GLU A 173 -6.99 17.01 -4.50
N ARG A 174 -7.55 16.05 -3.75
CA ARG A 174 -8.98 15.66 -3.84
C ARG A 174 -9.86 16.15 -2.71
N LEU A 175 -9.34 16.13 -1.49
CA LEU A 175 -10.14 16.55 -0.33
C LEU A 175 -9.85 17.99 0.10
N ARG A 176 -8.82 18.63 -0.47
CA ARG A 176 -8.37 19.98 -0.10
C ARG A 176 -8.00 20.09 1.39
N LEU A 177 -7.48 19.01 1.97
CA LEU A 177 -7.07 18.89 3.35
C LEU A 177 -5.56 18.71 3.45
N SER A 178 -4.93 19.27 4.47
CA SER A 178 -3.53 18.98 4.81
C SER A 178 -3.40 17.66 5.58
N ASN A 179 -4.43 17.30 6.35
CA ASN A 179 -4.51 16.09 7.16
C ASN A 179 -5.97 15.71 7.44
N ILE A 180 -6.22 14.53 8.03
CA ILE A 180 -7.56 14.06 8.39
C ILE A 180 -7.53 13.35 9.74
N PRO A 181 -8.45 13.66 10.69
CA PRO A 181 -8.55 12.92 11.95
C PRO A 181 -9.07 11.50 11.70
N PHE A 182 -8.64 10.56 12.53
CA PHE A 182 -9.07 9.16 12.42
C PHE A 182 -10.59 8.98 12.54
N SER A 183 -11.26 9.82 13.32
CA SER A 183 -12.73 9.81 13.46
C SER A 183 -13.50 10.13 12.17
N ALA A 184 -12.84 10.74 11.17
CA ALA A 184 -13.43 11.07 9.88
C ALA A 184 -13.09 10.04 8.79
N LEU A 185 -12.35 8.98 9.14
CA LEU A 185 -12.07 7.89 8.22
C LEU A 185 -13.23 6.92 8.18
N ASP A 186 -13.80 6.79 7.00
CA ASP A 186 -14.89 5.86 6.70
C ASP A 186 -14.56 4.99 5.49
N ARG A 187 -15.45 4.08 5.15
CA ARG A 187 -15.33 3.24 3.96
C ARG A 187 -15.25 4.08 2.68
N SER A 188 -15.98 5.20 2.60
CA SER A 188 -15.97 6.08 1.43
C SER A 188 -14.56 6.67 1.19
N PHE A 189 -13.81 6.99 2.26
CA PHE A 189 -12.42 7.42 2.15
C PHE A 189 -11.55 6.33 1.50
N VAL A 190 -11.68 5.08 1.95
CA VAL A 190 -10.91 3.93 1.41
C VAL A 190 -11.21 3.72 -0.07
N ASP A 191 -12.48 3.71 -0.47
CA ASP A 191 -12.90 3.51 -1.84
C ASP A 191 -12.45 4.66 -2.77
N LYS A 192 -12.53 5.91 -2.30
CA LYS A 192 -12.05 7.09 -3.05
C LYS A 192 -10.53 7.08 -3.20
N PHE A 193 -9.80 6.65 -2.19
CA PHE A 193 -8.35 6.54 -2.25
C PHE A 193 -7.91 5.42 -3.23
N ASP A 194 -8.56 4.25 -3.20
CA ASP A 194 -8.30 3.17 -4.17
C ASP A 194 -8.55 3.65 -5.62
N LEU A 195 -9.69 4.31 -5.85
CA LEU A 195 -10.03 4.88 -7.16
C LEU A 195 -8.98 5.90 -7.62
N TYR A 196 -8.57 6.82 -6.75
CA TYR A 196 -7.52 7.82 -7.03
C TYR A 196 -6.20 7.17 -7.45
N LEU A 197 -5.77 6.12 -6.74
CA LEU A 197 -4.54 5.40 -7.09
C LEU A 197 -4.62 4.76 -8.48
N ARG A 198 -5.80 4.25 -8.88
CA ARG A 198 -6.01 3.60 -10.18
C ARG A 198 -6.15 4.59 -11.32
N THR A 199 -6.98 5.59 -11.15
CA THR A 199 -7.40 6.48 -12.26
C THR A 199 -6.45 7.64 -12.46
N GLU A 200 -6.06 8.33 -11.40
CA GLU A 200 -5.24 9.53 -11.49
C GLU A 200 -3.76 9.25 -11.39
N ARG A 201 -3.38 8.38 -10.46
CA ARG A 201 -1.98 7.98 -10.34
C ARG A 201 -1.60 6.87 -11.34
N ARG A 202 -2.59 6.26 -11.99
CA ARG A 202 -2.43 5.20 -13.02
C ARG A 202 -1.48 4.09 -12.58
N LEU A 203 -1.56 3.70 -11.32
CA LEU A 203 -0.69 2.68 -10.76
C LEU A 203 -1.12 1.28 -11.22
N ALA A 204 -0.14 0.41 -11.39
CA ALA A 204 -0.41 -1.00 -11.70
C ALA A 204 -1.21 -1.67 -10.55
N PRO A 205 -2.15 -2.60 -10.84
CA PRO A 205 -3.03 -3.21 -9.85
C PRO A 205 -2.31 -3.75 -8.61
N ASN A 206 -1.19 -4.45 -8.79
CA ASN A 206 -0.39 -4.97 -7.67
C ASN A 206 0.22 -3.86 -6.80
N THR A 207 0.52 -2.70 -7.38
CA THR A 207 1.06 -1.54 -6.64
C THR A 207 -0.03 -0.88 -5.81
N VAL A 208 -1.26 -0.79 -6.36
CA VAL A 208 -2.43 -0.31 -5.61
C VAL A 208 -2.68 -1.21 -4.41
N VAL A 209 -2.79 -2.54 -4.62
CA VAL A 209 -2.97 -3.50 -3.52
C VAL A 209 -1.88 -3.36 -2.46
N LEU A 210 -0.63 -3.16 -2.87
CA LEU A 210 0.48 -2.94 -1.94
C LEU A 210 0.27 -1.69 -1.08
N TYR A 211 -0.08 -0.54 -1.68
CA TYR A 211 -0.24 0.71 -0.93
C TYR A 211 -1.50 0.71 -0.06
N MET A 212 -2.61 0.12 -0.53
CA MET A 212 -3.80 -0.11 0.27
C MET A 212 -3.49 -0.99 1.49
N SER A 213 -2.74 -2.08 1.32
CA SER A 213 -2.29 -2.94 2.41
C SER A 213 -1.37 -2.21 3.41
N ARG A 214 -0.53 -1.26 2.95
CA ARG A 214 0.30 -0.45 3.87
C ARG A 214 -0.54 0.52 4.68
N LEU A 215 -1.50 1.19 4.07
CA LEU A 215 -2.45 2.05 4.76
C LEU A 215 -3.27 1.23 5.78
N HIS A 216 -3.82 0.09 5.38
CA HIS A 216 -4.58 -0.78 6.28
C HIS A 216 -3.73 -1.26 7.48
N THR A 217 -2.46 -1.59 7.26
CA THR A 217 -1.54 -1.95 8.36
C THR A 217 -1.41 -0.82 9.39
N VAL A 218 -1.31 0.43 8.95
CA VAL A 218 -1.21 1.60 9.85
C VAL A 218 -2.52 1.83 10.59
N ILE A 219 -3.66 1.73 9.90
CA ILE A 219 -5.00 1.82 10.51
C ILE A 219 -5.21 0.73 11.54
N ASN A 220 -4.83 -0.52 11.26
CA ASN A 220 -4.91 -1.62 12.24
C ASN A 220 -4.04 -1.37 13.48
N LYS A 221 -2.92 -0.66 13.34
CA LYS A 221 -2.12 -0.23 14.49
C LYS A 221 -2.81 0.86 15.31
N ALA A 222 -3.50 1.78 14.66
CA ALA A 222 -4.31 2.80 15.33
C ALA A 222 -5.52 2.18 16.05
N ILE A 223 -6.16 1.17 15.47
CA ILE A 223 -7.24 0.39 16.13
C ILE A 223 -6.68 -0.32 17.38
N ALA A 224 -5.55 -1.00 17.23
CA ALA A 224 -4.92 -1.70 18.35
C ALA A 224 -4.43 -0.76 19.48
N ALA A 225 -4.17 0.51 19.16
CA ALA A 225 -3.85 1.57 20.12
C ALA A 225 -5.09 2.28 20.70
N GLY A 226 -6.31 1.88 20.31
CA GLY A 226 -7.57 2.47 20.80
C GLY A 226 -7.89 3.86 20.22
N ILE A 227 -7.17 4.31 19.20
CA ILE A 227 -7.35 5.63 18.57
C ILE A 227 -8.62 5.66 17.71
N ILE A 228 -8.94 4.55 17.09
CA ILE A 228 -10.13 4.33 16.27
C ILE A 228 -10.79 3.01 16.65
N THR A 229 -12.12 2.98 16.73
CA THR A 229 -12.89 1.81 17.16
C THR A 229 -13.40 0.97 16.00
N ALA A 230 -13.63 1.58 14.83
CA ALA A 230 -14.14 0.91 13.65
C ALA A 230 -13.08 0.84 12.54
N ASP A 231 -12.97 -0.30 11.87
CA ASP A 231 -12.06 -0.46 10.72
C ASP A 231 -12.72 0.10 9.44
N PRO A 232 -12.20 1.21 8.87
CA PRO A 232 -12.73 1.76 7.61
C PRO A 232 -12.50 0.84 6.41
N PHE A 233 -11.62 -0.18 6.53
CA PHE A 233 -11.44 -1.21 5.50
C PHE A 233 -12.45 -2.36 5.60
N SER A 234 -13.34 -2.35 6.59
CA SER A 234 -14.36 -3.39 6.72
C SER A 234 -15.13 -3.57 5.40
N GLY A 235 -15.18 -4.82 4.90
CA GLY A 235 -15.77 -5.14 3.60
C GLY A 235 -14.99 -4.65 2.37
N TYR A 236 -13.79 -4.07 2.50
CA TYR A 236 -12.94 -3.74 1.36
C TYR A 236 -12.25 -5.00 0.83
N GLU A 237 -12.56 -5.36 -0.40
CA GLU A 237 -11.87 -6.44 -1.12
C GLU A 237 -11.06 -5.85 -2.27
N PRO A 238 -9.71 -5.91 -2.20
CA PRO A 238 -8.89 -5.48 -3.32
C PRO A 238 -9.11 -6.43 -4.50
N PRO A 239 -9.26 -5.91 -5.74
CA PRO A 239 -9.36 -6.74 -6.92
C PRO A 239 -8.15 -7.67 -7.03
N ARG A 240 -8.41 -8.95 -7.24
CA ARG A 240 -7.36 -9.95 -7.41
C ARG A 240 -6.69 -9.71 -8.77
N PRO A 241 -5.36 -9.47 -8.80
CA PRO A 241 -4.66 -9.33 -10.07
C PRO A 241 -4.69 -10.64 -10.86
N GLU A 242 -4.76 -10.53 -12.19
CA GLU A 242 -4.63 -11.70 -13.05
C GLU A 242 -3.35 -12.47 -12.75
N ARG A 243 -3.46 -13.76 -12.58
CA ARG A 243 -2.32 -14.66 -12.42
C ARG A 243 -1.68 -14.90 -13.78
N ARG A 244 -0.64 -14.15 -14.13
CA ARG A 244 0.16 -14.43 -15.31
C ARG A 244 1.16 -15.53 -15.01
N ARG A 245 1.31 -16.49 -15.95
CA ARG A 245 2.34 -17.53 -15.86
C ARG A 245 3.73 -16.90 -15.72
N ARG A 246 4.46 -17.29 -14.68
CA ARG A 246 5.77 -16.71 -14.33
C ARG A 246 6.94 -17.68 -14.51
N TYR A 247 6.71 -18.86 -15.07
CA TYR A 247 7.73 -19.88 -15.28
C TYR A 247 7.91 -20.18 -16.78
N LEU A 248 9.09 -20.67 -17.16
CA LEU A 248 9.36 -21.17 -18.51
C LEU A 248 8.80 -22.58 -18.67
N THR A 249 8.27 -22.90 -19.86
CA THR A 249 7.98 -24.30 -20.23
C THR A 249 9.28 -25.05 -20.50
N ARG A 250 9.20 -26.37 -20.61
CA ARG A 250 10.39 -27.19 -20.96
C ARG A 250 10.95 -26.82 -22.33
N GLU A 251 10.09 -26.55 -23.30
CA GLU A 251 10.44 -26.12 -24.64
C GLU A 251 11.11 -24.74 -24.66
N GLU A 252 10.58 -23.78 -23.86
CA GLU A 252 11.17 -22.46 -23.72
C GLU A 252 12.55 -22.54 -23.03
N LEU A 253 12.69 -23.39 -21.99
CA LEU A 253 13.95 -23.62 -21.32
C LEU A 253 14.97 -24.26 -22.27
N GLN A 254 14.56 -25.24 -23.06
CA GLN A 254 15.40 -25.87 -24.07
C GLN A 254 15.87 -24.87 -25.12
N ARG A 255 14.96 -24.04 -25.65
CA ARG A 255 15.36 -22.96 -26.59
C ARG A 255 16.36 -22.00 -25.98
N LEU A 256 16.16 -21.61 -24.71
CA LEU A 256 17.11 -20.74 -24.00
C LEU A 256 18.48 -21.37 -23.88
N MET A 257 18.57 -22.69 -23.67
CA MET A 257 19.83 -23.44 -23.59
C MET A 257 20.53 -23.55 -24.96
N SER A 258 19.77 -23.83 -26.02
CA SER A 258 20.33 -24.18 -27.34
C SER A 258 20.55 -22.97 -28.27
N THR A 259 19.91 -21.82 -27.99
CA THR A 259 20.03 -20.65 -28.88
C THR A 259 21.45 -20.09 -28.88
N PRO A 260 22.11 -19.96 -30.05
CA PRO A 260 23.40 -19.30 -30.17
C PRO A 260 23.32 -17.83 -29.74
N LEU A 261 24.33 -17.33 -29.05
CA LEU A 261 24.39 -15.96 -28.58
C LEU A 261 25.58 -15.25 -29.24
N SER A 262 25.32 -14.07 -29.80
CA SER A 262 26.38 -13.23 -30.41
C SER A 262 27.05 -12.30 -29.41
N VAL A 263 26.42 -12.05 -28.25
CA VAL A 263 26.88 -11.09 -27.25
C VAL A 263 27.49 -11.84 -26.07
N PRO A 264 28.82 -11.72 -25.81
CA PRO A 264 29.50 -12.47 -24.74
C PRO A 264 28.86 -12.32 -23.37
N ARG A 265 28.40 -11.12 -23.03
CA ARG A 265 27.73 -10.85 -21.75
C ARG A 265 26.46 -11.67 -21.53
N LEU A 266 25.75 -12.03 -22.60
CA LEU A 266 24.51 -12.80 -22.48
C LEU A 266 24.75 -14.27 -22.12
N TYR A 267 25.97 -14.81 -22.36
CA TYR A 267 26.33 -16.15 -21.89
C TYR A 267 26.28 -16.25 -20.36
N LEU A 268 26.92 -15.29 -19.66
CA LEU A 268 26.89 -15.27 -18.21
C LEU A 268 25.46 -15.07 -17.67
N VAL A 269 24.68 -14.16 -18.29
CA VAL A 269 23.26 -13.96 -17.92
C VAL A 269 22.46 -15.24 -18.06
N ARG A 270 22.65 -15.98 -19.15
CA ARG A 270 22.01 -17.27 -19.40
C ARG A 270 22.42 -18.32 -18.36
N ASP A 271 23.72 -18.46 -18.12
CA ASP A 271 24.25 -19.47 -17.22
C ASP A 271 23.77 -19.23 -15.77
N LEU A 272 23.81 -18.00 -15.28
CA LEU A 272 23.28 -17.63 -13.97
C LEU A 272 21.76 -17.90 -13.86
N PHE A 273 21.02 -17.61 -14.92
CA PHE A 273 19.59 -17.88 -14.95
C PHE A 273 19.28 -19.38 -14.97
N LEU A 274 20.00 -20.16 -15.80
CA LEU A 274 19.91 -21.62 -15.86
C LEU A 274 20.29 -22.25 -14.51
N PHE A 275 21.38 -21.81 -13.91
CA PHE A 275 21.78 -22.28 -12.58
C PHE A 275 20.61 -22.13 -11.58
N SER A 276 19.95 -20.98 -11.55
CA SER A 276 18.78 -20.79 -10.72
C SER A 276 17.53 -21.58 -11.19
N CYS A 277 17.38 -21.89 -12.48
CA CYS A 277 16.30 -22.76 -12.98
C CYS A 277 16.46 -24.22 -12.52
N TYR A 278 17.67 -24.67 -12.25
CA TYR A 278 17.96 -26.04 -11.84
C TYR A 278 18.23 -26.20 -10.33
N THR A 279 18.45 -25.09 -9.61
CA THR A 279 18.67 -25.12 -8.16
C THR A 279 17.55 -24.42 -7.37
N GLY A 280 16.79 -23.55 -8.00
CA GLY A 280 15.78 -22.74 -7.32
C GLY A 280 16.35 -21.65 -6.40
N ILE A 281 17.67 -21.46 -6.35
CA ILE A 281 18.32 -20.47 -5.49
C ILE A 281 17.96 -19.06 -5.95
N SER A 282 17.60 -18.19 -5.00
CA SER A 282 17.21 -16.81 -5.32
C SER A 282 18.44 -15.94 -5.62
N TYR A 283 18.23 -14.79 -6.30
CA TYR A 283 19.29 -13.85 -6.62
C TYR A 283 20.14 -13.47 -5.39
N GLY A 284 19.50 -13.05 -4.29
CA GLY A 284 20.20 -12.61 -3.08
C GLY A 284 21.01 -13.74 -2.44
N ASP A 285 20.45 -14.96 -2.40
CA ASP A 285 21.13 -16.12 -1.86
C ASP A 285 22.34 -16.49 -2.75
N MET A 286 22.17 -16.47 -4.09
CA MET A 286 23.22 -16.79 -5.05
C MET A 286 24.42 -15.82 -4.99
N CYS A 287 24.17 -14.53 -4.74
CA CYS A 287 25.22 -13.53 -4.55
C CYS A 287 26.13 -13.81 -3.33
N ARG A 288 25.68 -14.66 -2.41
CA ARG A 288 26.41 -14.97 -1.17
C ARG A 288 27.10 -16.35 -1.19
N LEU A 289 26.83 -17.17 -2.21
CA LEU A 289 27.44 -18.49 -2.31
C LEU A 289 28.96 -18.39 -2.47
N THR A 290 29.64 -19.22 -1.74
CA THR A 290 31.10 -19.44 -1.78
C THR A 290 31.40 -20.92 -1.91
N ALA A 291 32.64 -21.29 -2.12
CA ALA A 291 33.08 -22.71 -2.14
C ALA A 291 32.74 -23.43 -0.82
N ALA A 292 32.75 -22.73 0.31
CA ALA A 292 32.38 -23.31 1.61
C ALA A 292 30.92 -23.76 1.72
N ASN A 293 30.08 -23.38 0.78
CA ASN A 293 28.67 -23.85 0.70
C ASN A 293 28.54 -25.18 -0.05
N LEU A 294 29.62 -25.71 -0.65
CA LEU A 294 29.63 -26.99 -1.34
C LEU A 294 30.03 -28.10 -0.38
N GLU A 295 29.24 -29.16 -0.36
CA GLU A 295 29.52 -30.38 0.40
C GLU A 295 29.34 -31.59 -0.50
N THR A 296 30.31 -32.51 -0.49
CA THR A 296 30.21 -33.78 -1.23
C THR A 296 29.75 -34.86 -0.25
N ALA A 297 28.61 -35.50 -0.56
CA ALA A 297 28.09 -36.62 0.21
C ALA A 297 28.90 -37.92 -0.11
N ASP A 298 28.68 -38.95 0.70
CA ASP A 298 29.41 -40.26 0.58
C ASP A 298 29.16 -40.95 -0.77
N ASP A 299 27.99 -40.68 -1.40
CA ASP A 299 27.62 -41.19 -2.72
C ASP A 299 28.24 -40.40 -3.89
N GLY A 300 29.08 -39.38 -3.59
CA GLY A 300 29.66 -38.48 -4.59
C GLY A 300 28.77 -37.33 -5.03
N THR A 301 27.52 -37.25 -4.56
CA THR A 301 26.60 -36.14 -4.89
C THR A 301 27.10 -34.85 -4.23
N VAL A 302 27.23 -33.80 -5.02
CA VAL A 302 27.58 -32.46 -4.51
C VAL A 302 26.32 -31.70 -4.12
N TRP A 303 26.31 -31.15 -2.93
CA TRP A 303 25.18 -30.37 -2.37
C TRP A 303 25.57 -28.93 -2.14
N ILE A 304 24.63 -28.01 -2.32
CA ILE A 304 24.74 -26.65 -1.79
C ILE A 304 23.96 -26.60 -0.47
N LYS A 305 24.65 -26.23 0.61
CA LYS A 305 24.07 -25.94 1.92
C LYS A 305 24.19 -24.45 2.22
N ALA A 306 23.07 -23.77 2.45
CA ALA A 306 23.06 -22.34 2.74
C ALA A 306 21.78 -21.95 3.51
N ALA A 307 21.76 -20.73 4.06
CA ALA A 307 20.59 -20.15 4.67
C ALA A 307 20.04 -19.00 3.84
N ARG A 308 18.72 -18.89 3.77
CA ARG A 308 18.03 -17.79 3.09
C ARG A 308 18.35 -16.44 3.71
N GLU A 309 18.80 -15.47 2.90
CA GLU A 309 19.07 -14.10 3.35
C GLU A 309 17.86 -13.46 4.04
N LYS A 310 16.67 -13.67 3.50
CA LYS A 310 15.43 -13.01 3.94
C LYS A 310 14.83 -13.61 5.20
N THR A 311 15.01 -14.89 5.45
CA THR A 311 14.25 -15.64 6.46
C THR A 311 15.11 -16.47 7.39
N ASN A 312 16.42 -16.53 7.13
CA ASN A 312 17.41 -17.38 7.80
C ASN A 312 17.01 -18.86 7.89
N VAL A 313 16.17 -19.33 6.93
CA VAL A 313 15.80 -20.74 6.82
C VAL A 313 16.87 -21.45 6.02
N GLU A 314 17.41 -22.52 6.56
CA GLU A 314 18.36 -23.38 5.89
C GLU A 314 17.72 -24.11 4.71
N PHE A 315 18.50 -24.35 3.67
CA PHE A 315 18.13 -25.16 2.53
C PHE A 315 19.33 -25.96 2.03
N GLU A 316 19.05 -27.12 1.52
CA GLU A 316 20.03 -28.03 0.93
C GLU A 316 19.54 -28.45 -0.46
N ILE A 317 20.41 -28.35 -1.46
CA ILE A 317 20.05 -28.61 -2.86
C ILE A 317 21.11 -29.49 -3.49
N PRO A 318 20.75 -30.68 -4.00
CA PRO A 318 21.68 -31.50 -4.75
C PRO A 318 21.93 -30.86 -6.12
N LEU A 319 23.20 -30.83 -6.52
CA LEU A 319 23.61 -30.31 -7.81
C LEU A 319 23.56 -31.40 -8.88
N LEU A 320 22.79 -31.11 -9.93
CA LEU A 320 22.78 -31.91 -11.16
C LEU A 320 23.97 -31.47 -12.07
N ASP A 321 24.17 -32.18 -13.17
CA ASP A 321 25.28 -31.95 -14.10
C ASP A 321 25.40 -30.51 -14.59
N LEU A 322 24.28 -29.88 -15.01
CA LEU A 322 24.33 -28.53 -15.54
C LEU A 322 24.75 -27.46 -14.51
N PRO A 323 24.22 -27.39 -13.29
CA PRO A 323 24.75 -26.54 -12.25
C PRO A 323 26.22 -26.77 -11.92
N LEU A 324 26.66 -28.04 -11.88
CA LEU A 324 28.11 -28.39 -11.66
C LEU A 324 28.95 -27.84 -12.79
N HIS A 325 28.58 -28.09 -14.04
CA HIS A 325 29.29 -27.55 -15.21
C HIS A 325 29.36 -26.01 -15.19
N ILE A 326 28.31 -25.34 -14.77
CA ILE A 326 28.34 -23.87 -14.64
C ILE A 326 29.32 -23.43 -13.54
N ILE A 327 29.35 -24.09 -12.40
CA ILE A 327 30.31 -23.79 -11.33
C ILE A 327 31.75 -23.98 -11.85
N ASP A 328 32.04 -25.09 -12.50
CA ASP A 328 33.38 -25.38 -13.05
C ASP A 328 33.81 -24.36 -14.09
N LYS A 329 32.90 -23.96 -14.98
CA LYS A 329 33.15 -22.94 -15.99
C LYS A 329 33.57 -21.59 -15.42
N TYR A 330 33.12 -21.24 -14.22
CA TYR A 330 33.37 -19.94 -13.60
C TYR A 330 34.27 -20.04 -12.34
N ARG A 331 34.84 -21.20 -12.06
CA ARG A 331 35.62 -21.50 -10.83
C ARG A 331 36.70 -20.44 -10.54
N ASP A 332 37.47 -20.05 -11.55
CA ASP A 332 38.60 -19.14 -11.41
C ASP A 332 38.33 -17.72 -11.88
N THR A 333 37.06 -17.38 -12.11
CA THR A 333 36.70 -16.06 -12.65
C THR A 333 36.30 -15.04 -11.57
N THR A 334 36.18 -15.47 -10.30
CA THR A 334 35.80 -14.61 -9.19
C THR A 334 37.00 -14.37 -8.26
N SER A 335 37.38 -13.09 -8.07
CA SER A 335 38.45 -12.68 -7.17
C SER A 335 38.01 -12.52 -5.70
N ASP A 336 36.71 -12.52 -5.43
CA ASP A 336 36.11 -12.24 -4.13
C ASP A 336 35.66 -13.51 -3.36
N GLY A 337 36.11 -14.69 -3.79
CA GLY A 337 35.78 -15.98 -3.19
C GLY A 337 34.31 -16.43 -3.40
N LYS A 338 33.55 -15.74 -4.26
CA LYS A 338 32.21 -16.16 -4.64
C LYS A 338 32.22 -17.36 -5.56
N LEU A 339 31.17 -18.16 -5.45
CA LEU A 339 31.00 -19.36 -6.28
C LEU A 339 30.78 -19.04 -7.77
N LEU A 340 30.08 -17.90 -8.05
CA LEU A 340 29.69 -17.45 -9.38
C LEU A 340 29.89 -15.93 -9.54
N PRO A 341 30.32 -15.45 -10.71
CA PRO A 341 30.41 -14.03 -10.99
C PRO A 341 28.99 -13.46 -11.14
N MET A 342 28.66 -12.41 -10.37
CA MET A 342 27.29 -11.87 -10.33
C MET A 342 27.21 -10.47 -10.88
N TYR A 343 26.23 -10.24 -11.77
CA TYR A 343 25.80 -8.88 -12.12
C TYR A 343 24.80 -8.32 -11.08
N GLY A 344 24.69 -7.01 -11.01
CA GLY A 344 23.60 -6.38 -10.25
C GLY A 344 22.22 -6.82 -10.75
N ASN A 345 21.26 -6.95 -9.83
CA ASN A 345 19.92 -7.49 -10.16
C ASN A 345 19.22 -6.73 -11.31
N SER A 346 19.36 -5.40 -11.35
CA SER A 346 18.79 -4.59 -12.44
C SER A 346 19.44 -4.91 -13.78
N GLU A 347 20.75 -5.09 -13.79
CA GLU A 347 21.55 -5.39 -14.97
C GLU A 347 21.24 -6.79 -15.49
N LEU A 348 21.19 -7.78 -14.58
CA LEU A 348 20.80 -9.15 -14.91
C LEU A 348 19.39 -9.20 -15.52
N ASN A 349 18.43 -8.47 -14.96
CA ASN A 349 17.08 -8.41 -15.53
C ASN A 349 17.01 -7.69 -16.89
N LYS A 350 17.88 -6.71 -17.16
CA LYS A 350 18.03 -6.12 -18.50
C LYS A 350 18.56 -7.16 -19.49
N GLY A 351 19.62 -7.90 -19.11
CA GLY A 351 20.17 -8.99 -19.93
C GLY A 351 19.14 -10.09 -20.20
N LEU A 352 18.36 -10.48 -19.21
CA LEU A 352 17.26 -11.45 -19.37
C LEU A 352 16.18 -10.98 -20.34
N LYS A 353 15.88 -9.69 -20.40
CA LYS A 353 14.96 -9.15 -21.41
C LYS A 353 15.52 -9.33 -22.82
N SER A 354 16.79 -8.99 -23.03
CA SER A 354 17.47 -9.19 -24.33
C SER A 354 17.54 -10.68 -24.68
N LEU A 355 17.88 -11.53 -23.72
CA LEU A 355 17.94 -13.00 -23.91
C LEU A 355 16.58 -13.57 -24.29
N ALA A 356 15.49 -13.14 -23.68
CA ALA A 356 14.14 -13.54 -24.02
C ALA A 356 13.80 -13.22 -25.49
N THR A 357 14.16 -11.99 -25.94
CA THR A 357 13.97 -11.56 -27.32
C THR A 357 14.74 -12.45 -28.30
N VAL A 358 16.03 -12.70 -28.05
CA VAL A 358 16.88 -13.54 -28.91
C VAL A 358 16.37 -14.98 -28.97
N CYS A 359 15.86 -15.53 -27.85
CA CYS A 359 15.32 -16.90 -27.80
C CYS A 359 13.86 -17.00 -28.26
N GLY A 360 13.22 -15.94 -28.74
CA GLY A 360 11.81 -15.97 -29.16
C GLY A 360 10.85 -16.31 -28.01
N ILE A 361 11.13 -15.81 -26.81
CA ILE A 361 10.28 -16.02 -25.63
C ILE A 361 9.42 -14.76 -25.43
N ASP A 362 8.16 -14.84 -25.82
CA ASP A 362 7.21 -13.73 -25.75
C ASP A 362 6.64 -13.55 -24.34
N ARG A 363 7.49 -13.22 -23.39
CA ARG A 363 7.10 -12.82 -22.02
C ARG A 363 8.22 -12.08 -21.32
N LYS A 364 7.85 -11.31 -20.31
CA LYS A 364 8.82 -10.64 -19.44
C LYS A 364 9.50 -11.66 -18.53
N LEU A 365 10.76 -12.00 -18.84
CA LEU A 365 11.61 -12.75 -17.93
C LEU A 365 12.19 -11.81 -16.86
N THR A 366 12.25 -12.33 -15.65
CA THR A 366 12.97 -11.74 -14.52
C THR A 366 13.78 -12.84 -13.85
N PHE A 367 14.81 -12.49 -13.11
CA PHE A 367 15.61 -13.51 -12.43
C PHE A 367 14.75 -14.39 -11.49
N HIS A 368 13.72 -13.83 -10.89
CA HIS A 368 12.79 -14.58 -10.06
C HIS A 368 11.96 -15.63 -10.84
N SER A 369 11.82 -15.48 -12.15
CA SER A 369 11.14 -16.47 -13.01
C SER A 369 11.88 -17.83 -13.03
N SER A 370 13.21 -17.86 -12.83
CA SER A 370 14.00 -19.08 -12.75
C SER A 370 13.56 -19.97 -11.59
N ARG A 371 13.37 -19.36 -10.41
CA ARG A 371 12.89 -20.08 -9.23
C ARG A 371 11.45 -20.59 -9.38
N HIS A 372 10.57 -19.83 -10.07
CA HIS A 372 9.25 -20.30 -10.45
C HIS A 372 9.34 -21.49 -11.42
N THR A 373 10.29 -21.45 -12.37
CA THR A 373 10.54 -22.54 -13.31
C THR A 373 10.96 -23.81 -12.58
N PHE A 374 11.96 -23.73 -11.71
CA PHE A 374 12.40 -24.86 -10.87
C PHE A 374 11.26 -25.49 -10.10
N ALA A 375 10.54 -24.70 -9.31
CA ALA A 375 9.46 -25.20 -8.46
C ALA A 375 8.30 -25.82 -9.26
N THR A 376 7.92 -25.20 -10.39
CA THR A 376 6.83 -25.70 -11.23
C THR A 376 7.24 -27.00 -11.94
N HIS A 377 8.46 -27.08 -12.45
CA HIS A 377 8.93 -28.30 -13.11
C HIS A 377 9.04 -29.47 -12.13
N LEU A 378 9.50 -29.25 -10.90
CA LEU A 378 9.49 -30.28 -9.86
C LEU A 378 8.07 -30.75 -9.54
N GLY A 379 7.13 -29.81 -9.37
CA GLY A 379 5.72 -30.14 -9.13
C GLY A 379 5.11 -30.95 -10.29
N GLN A 380 5.37 -30.55 -11.53
CA GLN A 380 4.93 -31.28 -12.72
C GLN A 380 5.58 -32.67 -12.86
N SER A 381 6.78 -32.85 -12.30
CA SER A 381 7.46 -34.15 -12.24
C SER A 381 6.98 -35.05 -11.08
N GLY A 382 6.01 -34.58 -10.29
CA GLY A 382 5.42 -35.35 -9.19
C GLY A 382 6.22 -35.28 -7.88
N VAL A 383 7.16 -34.34 -7.74
CA VAL A 383 7.87 -34.12 -6.46
C VAL A 383 6.88 -33.54 -5.44
N GLN A 384 6.90 -34.09 -4.23
CA GLN A 384 6.02 -33.66 -3.14
C GLN A 384 6.20 -32.18 -2.81
N LEU A 385 5.11 -31.50 -2.52
CA LEU A 385 5.11 -30.05 -2.22
C LEU A 385 5.97 -29.71 -0.99
N THR A 386 6.02 -30.60 0.00
CA THR A 386 6.87 -30.48 1.19
C THR A 386 8.37 -30.55 0.86
N THR A 387 8.75 -31.39 -0.12
CA THR A 387 10.13 -31.46 -0.62
C THR A 387 10.48 -30.16 -1.35
N ILE A 388 9.60 -29.69 -2.24
CA ILE A 388 9.77 -28.41 -2.94
C ILE A 388 9.88 -27.26 -1.93
N GLN A 389 9.08 -27.27 -0.86
CA GLN A 389 9.15 -26.28 0.23
C GLN A 389 10.54 -26.25 0.88
N LYS A 390 11.09 -27.42 1.22
CA LYS A 390 12.45 -27.54 1.81
C LYS A 390 13.53 -27.02 0.85
N LEU A 391 13.55 -27.51 -0.39
CA LEU A 391 14.50 -27.07 -1.42
C LEU A 391 14.46 -25.55 -1.65
N LEU A 392 13.27 -24.96 -1.56
CA LEU A 392 13.12 -23.52 -1.70
C LEU A 392 13.36 -22.75 -0.40
N GLY A 393 13.51 -23.38 0.76
CA GLY A 393 13.60 -22.71 2.06
C GLY A 393 12.39 -21.83 2.37
N HIS A 394 11.16 -22.29 2.09
CA HIS A 394 9.92 -21.56 2.41
C HIS A 394 9.46 -21.90 3.82
N GLN A 395 9.24 -20.88 4.66
CA GLN A 395 8.71 -21.08 6.02
C GLN A 395 7.27 -21.61 6.03
N LYS A 396 6.43 -21.20 5.06
CA LYS A 396 5.01 -21.55 4.99
C LYS A 396 4.72 -22.35 3.73
N LEU A 397 3.99 -23.46 3.87
CA LEU A 397 3.59 -24.31 2.75
C LEU A 397 2.72 -23.53 1.73
N GLN A 398 1.88 -22.60 2.21
CA GLN A 398 1.07 -21.73 1.34
C GLN A 398 1.88 -20.95 0.30
N THR A 399 3.14 -20.61 0.61
CA THR A 399 4.04 -19.96 -0.34
C THR A 399 4.43 -20.90 -1.49
N THR A 400 4.43 -22.21 -1.24
CA THR A 400 4.78 -23.24 -2.21
C THR A 400 3.54 -23.73 -2.99
N GLN A 401 2.35 -23.59 -2.42
CA GLN A 401 1.08 -24.00 -3.04
C GLN A 401 0.80 -23.31 -4.39
N ILE A 402 1.39 -22.13 -4.63
CA ILE A 402 1.29 -21.46 -5.94
C ILE A 402 1.87 -22.29 -7.10
N TYR A 403 2.69 -23.29 -6.81
CA TYR A 403 3.29 -24.21 -7.78
C TYR A 403 2.52 -25.52 -7.94
N SER A 404 1.47 -25.73 -7.13
CA SER A 404 0.60 -26.90 -7.21
C SER A 404 -0.52 -26.73 -8.25
N GLU A 405 -0.26 -26.06 -9.38
CA GLU A 405 -1.17 -26.13 -10.51
C GLU A 405 -1.25 -27.58 -10.96
N VAL A 406 -2.31 -28.26 -10.52
CA VAL A 406 -2.60 -29.65 -10.87
C VAL A 406 -3.03 -29.67 -12.34
N ASP A 407 -2.06 -29.86 -13.23
CA ASP A 407 -2.33 -30.10 -14.64
C ASP A 407 -3.11 -31.45 -14.76
N ARG A 408 -4.02 -31.54 -15.70
CA ARG A 408 -4.77 -32.77 -16.01
C ARG A 408 -3.86 -34.02 -16.17
N LYS A 409 -2.61 -33.79 -16.64
CA LYS A 409 -1.58 -34.86 -16.73
C LYS A 409 -1.11 -35.33 -15.35
N ALA A 410 -0.94 -34.41 -14.37
CA ALA A 410 -0.55 -34.76 -13.00
C ALA A 410 -1.67 -35.58 -12.33
N ILE A 411 -2.93 -35.16 -12.46
CA ILE A 411 -4.09 -35.92 -11.94
C ILE A 411 -4.09 -37.35 -12.51
N THR A 412 -3.91 -37.50 -13.83
CA THR A 412 -3.90 -38.79 -14.49
C THR A 412 -2.74 -39.67 -14.00
N ASN A 413 -1.57 -39.10 -13.78
CA ASN A 413 -0.40 -39.82 -13.29
C ASN A 413 -0.56 -40.25 -11.82
N ASP A 414 -1.12 -39.39 -10.96
CA ASP A 414 -1.37 -39.72 -9.57
C ASP A 414 -2.41 -40.80 -9.39
N LEU A 415 -3.49 -40.78 -10.22
CA LEU A 415 -4.46 -41.82 -10.26
C LEU A 415 -3.88 -43.18 -10.77
N LYS A 416 -2.96 -43.13 -11.75
CA LYS A 416 -2.23 -44.32 -12.20
C LYS A 416 -1.28 -44.87 -11.14
N LYS A 417 -0.58 -44.03 -10.38
CA LYS A 417 0.28 -44.44 -9.26
C LYS A 417 -0.53 -45.05 -8.11
N GLY A 418 -1.68 -44.44 -7.77
CA GLY A 418 -2.59 -44.94 -6.75
C GLY A 418 -3.11 -46.35 -7.09
N ARG A 419 -3.50 -46.58 -8.35
CA ARG A 419 -3.95 -47.93 -8.82
C ARG A 419 -2.85 -49.02 -8.75
N LYS A 420 -1.58 -48.66 -8.90
CA LYS A 420 -0.45 -49.61 -8.75
C LYS A 420 -0.21 -49.99 -7.30
N ARG A 421 -0.45 -49.08 -6.34
CA ARG A 421 -0.28 -49.34 -4.89
C ARG A 421 -1.44 -50.19 -4.30
N THR A 422 -2.62 -50.19 -4.89
CA THR A 422 -3.77 -50.98 -4.46
C THR A 422 -3.79 -52.40 -5.05
N ARG A 423 -2.81 -52.75 -5.91
CA ARG A 423 -2.69 -54.07 -6.55
C ARG A 423 -1.48 -54.89 -6.06
N GLN A 424 -0.78 -54.38 -5.07
CA GLN A 424 0.21 -55.05 -4.23
C GLN A 424 -0.36 -55.25 -2.81
#